data_beed1a971c782f6d3d2aa8b0be35901d
#
_entry.id   beed1a971c782f6d3d2aa8b0be35901d
#
_cell.length_a   1.000
_cell.length_b   1.000
_cell.length_c   1.000
_cell.angle_alpha   90.00
_cell.angle_beta   90.00
_cell.angle_gamma   90.00
#
_symmetry.space_group_name_H-M   'P 1'
#
loop_
_entity.id
_entity.type
_entity.pdbx_description
1 polymer ?
#
loop_
_entity_poly.entity_id
_entity_poly.type
_entity_poly.pdbx_seq_one_letter_code
_entity_poly.pdbx_strand_id
1 'polypeptide(L)'
;MSEHGDMDEHGDQGAAAGEGGPAGEGGAAGSGGAGTAGAGPGGLSDLERLLAVQARDTAADRLRHRRATLPEREALAALGGAMAGLRERLAEATARRDTAAAAVRWLEADLAATEARIAEVDKRLYSGEVTASRELQAMAADVESMKQRRSSLEDEALSAMEALEPESSEVAELSDQLARHGAEAEGLREAIAAEEAVIDAEVVSEEATRVTLAADVPDALLATYDRLRAKMGGVGAARLVGSSCSGCHLTLPATELARLRAEPPGTVLYCDQCGRILVV
;
A
#
# COMPACT_ATOMS: atom_id res chain seq x y z
N MET A 1 -8.52 -42.50 -7.23
CA MET A 1 -7.90 -42.32 -8.54
C MET A 1 -7.01 -41.12 -8.38
N SER A 2 -5.86 -41.21 -7.78
CA SER A 2 -4.56 -41.80 -8.17
C SER A 2 -4.03 -41.23 -9.48
N GLU A 3 -2.98 -40.47 -9.37
CA GLU A 3 -1.64 -40.54 -9.96
C GLU A 3 -0.95 -39.23 -9.67
N HIS A 4 0.01 -39.09 -8.83
CA HIS A 4 1.44 -39.52 -8.82
C HIS A 4 2.18 -39.24 -10.12
N GLY A 5 3.16 -38.34 -10.05
CA GLY A 5 4.18 -37.98 -11.01
C GLY A 5 5.35 -37.31 -10.33
N ASP A 6 6.21 -38.14 -9.73
CA ASP A 6 7.60 -37.89 -9.33
C ASP A 6 8.48 -37.81 -10.59
N MET A 7 9.62 -37.14 -10.49
CA MET A 7 10.97 -37.45 -11.06
C MET A 7 11.85 -36.20 -10.99
N ASP A 8 12.82 -36.23 -10.06
CA ASP A 8 14.26 -36.62 -10.18
C ASP A 8 15.12 -35.51 -10.79
N GLU A 9 16.00 -34.95 -9.92
CA GLU A 9 17.42 -35.25 -9.68
C GLU A 9 18.33 -35.26 -10.90
N HIS A 10 19.36 -34.44 -10.81
CA HIS A 10 20.78 -34.63 -11.06
C HIS A 10 21.43 -33.25 -11.07
N GLY A 11 22.39 -32.82 -10.20
CA GLY A 11 23.63 -33.54 -9.93
C GLY A 11 24.69 -33.19 -10.95
N ASP A 12 25.60 -32.29 -10.66
CA ASP A 12 27.00 -32.60 -10.87
C ASP A 12 27.94 -31.63 -10.17
N GLN A 13 28.97 -32.22 -9.60
CA GLN A 13 30.11 -31.67 -8.89
C GLN A 13 31.22 -31.29 -9.87
N GLY A 14 32.02 -30.31 -9.55
CA GLY A 14 33.21 -29.98 -10.30
C GLY A 14 34.17 -29.14 -9.48
N ALA A 15 34.95 -29.81 -8.62
CA ALA A 15 36.13 -29.25 -7.95
C ALA A 15 37.34 -29.26 -8.88
N ALA A 16 38.16 -28.21 -8.85
CA ALA A 16 39.60 -28.34 -9.08
C ALA A 16 40.38 -27.20 -8.41
N ALA A 17 41.26 -27.59 -7.56
CA ALA A 17 42.29 -26.81 -6.92
C ALA A 17 43.45 -26.48 -7.86
N GLY A 18 44.17 -25.40 -7.59
CA GLY A 18 45.42 -25.05 -8.26
C GLY A 18 46.21 -24.10 -7.37
N GLU A 19 47.15 -24.71 -6.66
CA GLU A 19 48.20 -24.02 -5.83
C GLU A 19 49.27 -23.38 -6.71
N GLY A 20 49.95 -22.35 -6.21
CA GLY A 20 51.23 -21.88 -6.74
C GLY A 20 51.61 -20.45 -6.38
N GLY A 21 52.25 -20.20 -5.26
CA GLY A 21 53.15 -19.03 -5.11
C GLY A 21 54.53 -19.34 -5.66
N PRO A 22 55.52 -18.45 -5.64
CA PRO A 22 55.98 -17.67 -4.47
C PRO A 22 56.50 -16.23 -4.77
N ALA A 23 56.72 -15.51 -3.68
CA ALA A 23 57.65 -14.43 -3.31
C ALA A 23 58.46 -13.71 -4.38
N GLY A 24 58.47 -12.36 -4.30
CA GLY A 24 59.43 -11.45 -4.91
C GLY A 24 59.42 -10.12 -4.20
N GLU A 25 60.45 -9.95 -3.33
CA GLU A 25 60.80 -8.70 -2.65
C GLU A 25 61.29 -7.66 -3.65
N GLY A 26 61.04 -6.36 -3.40
CA GLY A 26 61.66 -5.28 -4.15
C GLY A 26 61.07 -3.93 -3.81
N GLY A 27 61.69 -3.25 -2.83
CA GLY A 27 61.36 -1.92 -2.43
C GLY A 27 61.71 -0.85 -3.46
N ALA A 28 60.94 0.26 -3.41
CA ALA A 28 61.45 1.61 -3.68
C ALA A 28 60.44 2.64 -3.15
N ALA A 29 60.93 3.50 -2.27
CA ALA A 29 60.26 4.69 -1.82
C ALA A 29 60.02 5.64 -2.99
N GLY A 30 58.74 5.96 -3.25
CA GLY A 30 58.28 6.97 -4.20
C GLY A 30 57.52 8.04 -3.44
N SER A 31 58.16 9.18 -3.24
CA SER A 31 57.63 10.41 -2.67
C SER A 31 56.30 10.79 -3.31
N GLY A 32 55.24 10.86 -2.47
CA GLY A 32 53.93 11.34 -2.87
C GLY A 32 53.98 12.81 -3.23
N GLY A 33 53.93 13.09 -4.52
CA GLY A 33 53.59 14.41 -5.01
C GLY A 33 52.14 14.77 -4.64
N ALA A 34 51.99 15.73 -3.74
CA ALA A 34 50.75 16.42 -3.56
C ALA A 34 50.36 17.11 -4.89
N GLY A 35 49.46 16.51 -5.66
CA GLY A 35 48.89 17.13 -6.82
C GLY A 35 48.04 18.30 -6.39
N THR A 36 48.61 19.51 -6.47
CA THR A 36 47.85 20.75 -6.43
C THR A 36 47.00 20.80 -7.70
N ALA A 37 45.73 20.42 -7.61
CA ALA A 37 44.74 20.63 -8.65
C ALA A 37 44.54 22.16 -8.79
N GLY A 38 45.20 22.74 -9.76
CA GLY A 38 45.06 24.14 -10.10
C GLY A 38 43.68 24.42 -10.69
N ALA A 39 42.89 25.19 -10.01
CA ALA A 39 41.71 25.81 -10.58
C ALA A 39 42.17 26.77 -11.70
N GLY A 40 41.80 26.50 -12.94
CA GLY A 40 41.90 27.45 -14.04
C GLY A 40 41.04 28.68 -13.75
N PRO A 41 41.40 29.86 -14.27
CA PRO A 41 40.70 31.09 -14.01
C PRO A 41 39.27 31.05 -14.57
N GLY A 42 38.26 30.80 -13.73
CA GLY A 42 36.83 30.84 -14.09
C GLY A 42 36.03 29.57 -13.77
N GLY A 43 36.64 28.46 -13.32
CA GLY A 43 35.92 27.23 -12.95
C GLY A 43 35.60 27.15 -11.45
N LEU A 44 34.53 26.46 -11.12
CA LEU A 44 34.18 26.10 -9.74
C LEU A 44 35.29 25.27 -9.12
N SER A 45 35.61 25.49 -7.85
CA SER A 45 36.53 24.60 -7.11
C SER A 45 35.94 23.22 -6.95
N ASP A 46 36.78 22.20 -6.71
CA ASP A 46 36.31 20.82 -6.49
C ASP A 46 35.34 20.73 -5.32
N LEU A 47 35.51 21.57 -4.30
CA LEU A 47 34.59 21.65 -3.15
C LEU A 47 33.25 22.30 -3.54
N GLU A 48 33.22 23.29 -4.44
CA GLU A 48 32.00 23.87 -4.96
C GLU A 48 31.23 22.89 -5.87
N ARG A 49 31.98 22.11 -6.68
CA ARG A 49 31.38 21.01 -7.47
C ARG A 49 30.76 19.95 -6.55
N LEU A 50 31.45 19.60 -5.46
CA LEU A 50 30.96 18.68 -4.45
C LEU A 50 29.65 19.18 -3.80
N LEU A 51 29.53 20.48 -3.52
CA LEU A 51 28.27 21.06 -3.03
C LEU A 51 27.17 21.00 -4.06
N ALA A 52 27.49 21.11 -5.35
CA ALA A 52 26.51 20.91 -6.41
C ALA A 52 26.02 19.45 -6.48
N VAL A 53 26.92 18.47 -6.29
CA VAL A 53 26.56 17.05 -6.12
C VAL A 53 25.65 16.86 -4.91
N GLN A 54 26.02 17.40 -3.74
CA GLN A 54 25.19 17.34 -2.53
C GLN A 54 23.79 17.95 -2.74
N ALA A 55 23.70 19.03 -3.52
CA ALA A 55 22.41 19.65 -3.80
C ALA A 55 21.48 18.69 -4.59
N ARG A 56 22.04 17.96 -5.57
CA ARG A 56 21.27 16.95 -6.34
C ARG A 56 20.88 15.76 -5.47
N ASP A 57 21.81 15.24 -4.67
CA ASP A 57 21.52 14.18 -3.70
C ASP A 57 20.40 14.57 -2.73
N THR A 58 20.43 15.79 -2.22
CA THR A 58 19.41 16.32 -1.31
C THR A 58 18.04 16.48 -2.03
N ALA A 59 18.05 16.91 -3.30
CA ALA A 59 16.82 17.00 -4.10
C ALA A 59 16.21 15.60 -4.32
N ALA A 60 17.01 14.62 -4.71
CA ALA A 60 16.56 13.24 -4.90
C ALA A 60 16.02 12.64 -3.58
N ASP A 61 16.68 12.87 -2.45
CA ASP A 61 16.20 12.36 -1.15
C ASP A 61 14.87 13.02 -0.71
N ARG A 62 14.68 14.31 -1.00
CA ARG A 62 13.39 15.00 -0.77
C ARG A 62 12.27 14.44 -1.63
N LEU A 63 12.56 14.17 -2.90
CA LEU A 63 11.60 13.57 -3.83
C LEU A 63 11.20 12.16 -3.36
N ARG A 64 12.17 11.32 -2.97
CA ARG A 64 11.89 10.00 -2.40
C ARG A 64 11.06 10.08 -1.12
N HIS A 65 11.33 11.05 -0.26
CA HIS A 65 10.52 11.30 0.94
C HIS A 65 9.09 11.71 0.57
N ARG A 66 8.92 12.66 -0.37
CA ARG A 66 7.59 13.06 -0.89
C ARG A 66 6.83 11.86 -1.43
N ARG A 67 7.49 11.01 -2.23
CA ARG A 67 6.89 9.78 -2.76
C ARG A 67 6.38 8.84 -1.65
N ALA A 68 7.16 8.67 -0.59
CA ALA A 68 6.80 7.81 0.54
C ALA A 68 5.66 8.38 1.39
N THR A 69 5.51 9.71 1.44
CA THR A 69 4.58 10.44 2.30
C THR A 69 3.44 11.12 1.54
N LEU A 70 3.05 10.58 0.38
CA LEU A 70 1.89 11.09 -0.35
C LEU A 70 0.63 11.01 0.53
N PRO A 71 -0.11 12.13 0.69
CA PRO A 71 -1.29 12.18 1.55
C PRO A 71 -2.41 11.22 1.09
N GLU A 72 -2.48 10.93 -0.20
CA GLU A 72 -3.43 9.97 -0.80
C GLU A 72 -3.23 8.55 -0.25
N ARG A 73 -2.03 8.19 0.20
CA ARG A 73 -1.74 6.88 0.82
C ARG A 73 -2.43 6.74 2.18
N GLU A 74 -2.42 7.81 2.98
CA GLU A 74 -3.11 7.83 4.27
C GLU A 74 -4.62 7.79 4.06
N ALA A 75 -5.15 8.57 3.10
CA ALA A 75 -6.56 8.55 2.73
C ALA A 75 -7.00 7.15 2.25
N LEU A 76 -6.20 6.50 1.40
CA LEU A 76 -6.46 5.14 0.92
C LEU A 76 -6.46 4.12 2.07
N ALA A 77 -5.54 4.24 3.01
CA ALA A 77 -5.48 3.36 4.18
C ALA A 77 -6.70 3.53 5.09
N ALA A 78 -7.11 4.78 5.36
CA ALA A 78 -8.32 5.08 6.13
C ALA A 78 -9.59 4.54 5.45
N LEU A 79 -9.71 4.73 4.14
CA LEU A 79 -10.81 4.21 3.33
C LEU A 79 -10.84 2.68 3.34
N GLY A 80 -9.67 2.03 3.29
CA GLY A 80 -9.55 0.58 3.43
C GLY A 80 -10.11 0.05 4.74
N GLY A 81 -9.85 0.75 5.85
CA GLY A 81 -10.43 0.44 7.16
C GLY A 81 -11.96 0.59 7.18
N ALA A 82 -12.49 1.69 6.62
CA ALA A 82 -13.92 1.92 6.52
C ALA A 82 -14.62 0.83 5.68
N MET A 83 -14.02 0.46 4.54
CA MET A 83 -14.54 -0.62 3.69
C MET A 83 -14.53 -1.99 4.38
N ALA A 84 -13.56 -2.28 5.24
CA ALA A 84 -13.54 -3.52 6.02
C ALA A 84 -14.75 -3.57 6.97
N GLY A 85 -15.02 -2.51 7.73
CA GLY A 85 -16.19 -2.42 8.60
C GLY A 85 -17.52 -2.49 7.83
N LEU A 86 -17.61 -1.87 6.64
CA LEU A 86 -18.80 -2.00 5.80
C LEU A 86 -19.03 -3.43 5.30
N ARG A 87 -17.96 -4.18 4.97
CA ARG A 87 -18.09 -5.59 4.54
C ARG A 87 -18.62 -6.48 5.67
N GLU A 88 -18.17 -6.27 6.90
CA GLU A 88 -18.68 -7.00 8.07
C GLU A 88 -20.18 -6.72 8.27
N ARG A 89 -20.57 -5.45 8.27
CA ARG A 89 -21.98 -5.06 8.38
C ARG A 89 -22.84 -5.60 7.25
N LEU A 90 -22.32 -5.58 6.01
CA LEU A 90 -23.01 -6.14 4.84
C LEU A 90 -23.20 -7.65 4.99
N ALA A 91 -22.22 -8.38 5.49
CA ALA A 91 -22.34 -9.82 5.73
C ALA A 91 -23.41 -10.12 6.79
N GLU A 92 -23.46 -9.36 7.89
CA GLU A 92 -24.49 -9.50 8.93
C GLU A 92 -25.89 -9.18 8.40
N ALA A 93 -26.06 -8.04 7.70
CA ALA A 93 -27.33 -7.66 7.10
C ALA A 93 -27.81 -8.68 6.06
N THR A 94 -26.89 -9.23 5.26
CA THR A 94 -27.19 -10.29 4.29
C THR A 94 -27.70 -11.54 4.99
N ALA A 95 -27.08 -11.96 6.09
CA ALA A 95 -27.53 -13.12 6.86
C ALA A 95 -28.93 -12.92 7.47
N ARG A 96 -29.23 -11.69 7.99
CA ARG A 96 -30.58 -11.35 8.49
C ARG A 96 -31.60 -11.36 7.36
N ARG A 97 -31.32 -10.72 6.24
CA ARG A 97 -32.16 -10.71 5.04
C ARG A 97 -32.46 -12.14 4.54
N ASP A 98 -31.43 -12.99 4.47
CA ASP A 98 -31.58 -14.37 4.00
C ASP A 98 -32.45 -15.22 4.96
N THR A 99 -32.35 -14.97 6.26
CA THR A 99 -33.21 -15.59 7.28
C THR A 99 -34.66 -15.15 7.11
N ALA A 100 -34.92 -13.85 6.97
CA ALA A 100 -36.26 -13.31 6.73
C ALA A 100 -36.85 -13.81 5.41
N ALA A 101 -36.07 -13.83 4.34
CA ALA A 101 -36.48 -14.37 3.04
C ALA A 101 -36.78 -15.87 3.09
N ALA A 102 -36.07 -16.65 3.91
CA ALA A 102 -36.38 -18.06 4.12
C ALA A 102 -37.73 -18.25 4.84
N ALA A 103 -38.04 -17.39 5.82
CA ALA A 103 -39.35 -17.42 6.51
C ALA A 103 -40.50 -17.12 5.54
N VAL A 104 -40.39 -16.10 4.68
CA VAL A 104 -41.36 -15.78 3.64
C VAL A 104 -41.58 -17.00 2.73
N ARG A 105 -40.48 -17.58 2.17
CA ARG A 105 -40.60 -18.75 1.29
C ARG A 105 -41.27 -19.96 1.96
N TRP A 106 -41.02 -20.16 3.24
CA TRP A 106 -41.63 -21.25 4.00
C TRP A 106 -43.14 -21.03 4.15
N LEU A 107 -43.57 -19.80 4.52
CA LEU A 107 -44.98 -19.43 4.66
C LEU A 107 -45.73 -19.51 3.32
N GLU A 108 -45.15 -19.05 2.24
CA GLU A 108 -45.68 -19.17 0.88
C GLU A 108 -45.89 -20.63 0.46
N ALA A 109 -44.89 -21.49 0.80
CA ALA A 109 -45.00 -22.92 0.51
C ALA A 109 -46.11 -23.61 1.34
N ASP A 110 -46.26 -23.26 2.64
CA ASP A 110 -47.35 -23.80 3.49
C ASP A 110 -48.72 -23.29 3.06
N LEU A 111 -48.81 -22.02 2.64
CA LEU A 111 -50.00 -21.43 2.04
C LEU A 111 -50.41 -22.18 0.78
N ALA A 112 -49.49 -22.38 -0.16
CA ALA A 112 -49.75 -23.10 -1.41
C ALA A 112 -50.19 -24.56 -1.16
N ALA A 113 -49.56 -25.25 -0.18
CA ALA A 113 -49.96 -26.60 0.20
C ALA A 113 -51.37 -26.64 0.81
N THR A 114 -51.70 -25.65 1.66
CA THR A 114 -53.05 -25.54 2.26
C THR A 114 -54.12 -25.28 1.21
N GLU A 115 -53.86 -24.38 0.26
CA GLU A 115 -54.77 -24.12 -0.86
C GLU A 115 -55.00 -25.34 -1.74
N ALA A 116 -53.93 -26.06 -2.08
CA ALA A 116 -54.03 -27.31 -2.83
C ALA A 116 -54.90 -28.35 -2.09
N ARG A 117 -54.75 -28.42 -0.76
CA ARG A 117 -55.54 -29.34 0.07
C ARG A 117 -56.99 -28.96 0.15
N ILE A 118 -57.32 -27.66 0.28
CA ILE A 118 -58.68 -27.15 0.22
C ILE A 118 -59.32 -27.53 -1.13
N ALA A 119 -58.61 -27.28 -2.24
CA ALA A 119 -59.11 -27.59 -3.58
C ALA A 119 -59.36 -29.10 -3.76
N GLU A 120 -58.51 -29.95 -3.22
CA GLU A 120 -58.71 -31.43 -3.26
C GLU A 120 -59.97 -31.86 -2.49
N VAL A 121 -60.14 -31.36 -1.26
CA VAL A 121 -61.28 -31.72 -0.41
C VAL A 121 -62.60 -31.15 -0.96
N ASP A 122 -62.59 -29.91 -1.44
CA ASP A 122 -63.72 -29.28 -2.11
C ASP A 122 -64.17 -30.08 -3.36
N LYS A 123 -63.18 -30.53 -4.18
CA LYS A 123 -63.49 -31.37 -5.35
C LYS A 123 -64.19 -32.67 -4.94
N ARG A 124 -63.72 -33.32 -3.89
CA ARG A 124 -64.37 -34.55 -3.37
C ARG A 124 -65.73 -34.30 -2.78
N LEU A 125 -65.91 -33.19 -2.03
CA LEU A 125 -67.18 -32.79 -1.43
C LEU A 125 -68.29 -32.63 -2.47
N TYR A 126 -67.97 -32.10 -3.66
CA TYR A 126 -68.95 -31.86 -4.72
C TYR A 126 -68.95 -32.89 -5.87
N SER A 127 -68.11 -33.96 -5.79
CA SER A 127 -68.01 -34.98 -6.84
C SER A 127 -69.24 -35.95 -6.86
N GLY A 128 -70.03 -35.99 -5.80
CA GLY A 128 -71.11 -36.95 -5.65
C GLY A 128 -70.66 -38.38 -5.27
N GLU A 129 -69.33 -38.60 -5.06
CA GLU A 129 -68.79 -39.90 -4.66
C GLU A 129 -69.12 -40.24 -3.18
N VAL A 130 -69.20 -39.21 -2.33
CA VAL A 130 -69.54 -39.34 -0.92
C VAL A 130 -71.02 -39.05 -0.75
N THR A 131 -71.83 -40.04 -0.30
CA THR A 131 -73.26 -39.91 -0.12
C THR A 131 -73.70 -39.87 1.35
N ALA A 132 -72.79 -40.21 2.28
CA ALA A 132 -73.11 -40.21 3.71
C ALA A 132 -73.15 -38.76 4.25
N SER A 133 -74.29 -38.32 4.69
CA SER A 133 -74.51 -36.95 5.19
C SER A 133 -73.55 -36.53 6.32
N ARG A 134 -73.23 -37.45 7.20
CA ARG A 134 -72.27 -37.18 8.31
C ARG A 134 -70.85 -36.95 7.82
N GLU A 135 -70.40 -37.70 6.77
CA GLU A 135 -69.09 -37.54 6.15
C GLU A 135 -68.99 -36.21 5.38
N LEU A 136 -70.03 -35.83 4.62
CA LEU A 136 -70.12 -34.56 3.94
C LEU A 136 -70.05 -33.37 4.93
N GLN A 137 -70.70 -33.47 6.09
CA GLN A 137 -70.62 -32.46 7.15
C GLN A 137 -69.23 -32.35 7.75
N ALA A 138 -68.55 -33.49 7.98
CA ALA A 138 -67.17 -33.48 8.46
C ALA A 138 -66.21 -32.87 7.45
N MET A 139 -66.32 -33.22 6.16
CA MET A 139 -65.51 -32.63 5.10
C MET A 139 -65.75 -31.12 4.97
N ALA A 140 -66.99 -30.66 5.09
CA ALA A 140 -67.28 -29.23 5.06
C ALA A 140 -66.70 -28.45 6.24
N ALA A 141 -66.71 -29.06 7.45
CA ALA A 141 -66.06 -28.51 8.64
C ALA A 141 -64.51 -28.47 8.49
N ASP A 142 -63.91 -29.49 7.89
CA ASP A 142 -62.47 -29.54 7.60
C ASP A 142 -62.06 -28.43 6.60
N VAL A 143 -62.85 -28.23 5.52
CA VAL A 143 -62.61 -27.13 4.57
C VAL A 143 -62.68 -25.78 5.25
N GLU A 144 -63.65 -25.54 6.12
CA GLU A 144 -63.79 -24.28 6.85
C GLU A 144 -62.58 -24.05 7.78
N SER A 145 -62.13 -25.08 8.49
CA SER A 145 -60.91 -25.02 9.33
C SER A 145 -59.68 -24.72 8.50
N MET A 146 -59.51 -25.37 7.34
CA MET A 146 -58.38 -25.09 6.43
C MET A 146 -58.45 -23.67 5.84
N LYS A 147 -59.62 -23.12 5.54
CA LYS A 147 -59.78 -21.71 5.12
C LYS A 147 -59.36 -20.73 6.21
N GLN A 148 -59.68 -21.02 7.48
CA GLN A 148 -59.22 -20.22 8.61
C GLN A 148 -57.72 -20.29 8.73
N ARG A 149 -57.10 -21.49 8.61
CA ARG A 149 -55.62 -21.66 8.60
C ARG A 149 -54.98 -20.89 7.44
N ARG A 150 -55.56 -20.94 6.23
CA ARG A 150 -55.11 -20.18 5.07
C ARG A 150 -55.04 -18.67 5.36
N SER A 151 -56.17 -18.11 5.94
CA SER A 151 -56.18 -16.69 6.29
C SER A 151 -55.10 -16.32 7.32
N SER A 152 -54.86 -17.18 8.32
CA SER A 152 -53.75 -16.95 9.27
C SER A 152 -52.39 -16.97 8.58
N LEU A 153 -52.14 -17.91 7.64
CA LEU A 153 -50.89 -17.97 6.88
C LEU A 153 -50.72 -16.77 5.96
N GLU A 154 -51.80 -16.25 5.36
CA GLU A 154 -51.78 -15.03 4.56
C GLU A 154 -51.32 -13.83 5.42
N ASP A 155 -51.84 -13.66 6.64
CA ASP A 155 -51.48 -12.60 7.57
C ASP A 155 -50.02 -12.77 8.04
N GLU A 156 -49.61 -14.00 8.36
CA GLU A 156 -48.20 -14.33 8.75
C GLU A 156 -47.23 -14.04 7.60
N ALA A 157 -47.59 -14.39 6.36
CA ALA A 157 -46.78 -14.12 5.17
C ALA A 157 -46.61 -12.62 4.90
N LEU A 158 -47.68 -11.86 5.02
CA LEU A 158 -47.63 -10.40 4.87
C LEU A 158 -46.72 -9.78 5.93
N SER A 159 -46.85 -10.20 7.20
CA SER A 159 -45.97 -9.72 8.28
C SER A 159 -44.53 -10.08 8.05
N ALA A 160 -44.23 -11.28 7.54
CA ALA A 160 -42.89 -11.70 7.21
C ALA A 160 -42.29 -10.92 6.02
N MET A 161 -43.09 -10.59 5.01
CA MET A 161 -42.70 -9.73 3.88
C MET A 161 -42.38 -8.31 4.34
N GLU A 162 -43.22 -7.73 5.23
CA GLU A 162 -42.99 -6.42 5.82
C GLU A 162 -41.67 -6.39 6.65
N ALA A 163 -41.35 -7.50 7.32
CA ALA A 163 -40.08 -7.64 8.06
C ALA A 163 -38.85 -7.82 7.13
N LEU A 164 -39.05 -8.40 5.94
CA LEU A 164 -37.96 -8.59 4.96
C LEU A 164 -37.56 -7.27 4.26
N GLU A 165 -38.49 -6.34 4.09
CA GLU A 165 -38.28 -5.08 3.34
C GLU A 165 -37.11 -4.24 3.93
N PRO A 166 -37.10 -3.91 5.26
CA PRO A 166 -36.01 -3.13 5.85
C PRO A 166 -34.64 -3.84 5.76
N GLU A 167 -34.59 -5.17 5.93
CA GLU A 167 -33.35 -5.94 5.81
C GLU A 167 -32.81 -5.89 4.36
N SER A 168 -33.69 -5.96 3.38
CA SER A 168 -33.33 -5.86 1.97
C SER A 168 -32.83 -4.45 1.61
N SER A 169 -33.47 -3.42 2.17
CA SER A 169 -33.05 -2.03 2.00
C SER A 169 -31.66 -1.78 2.62
N GLU A 170 -31.41 -2.29 3.83
CA GLU A 170 -30.08 -2.16 4.48
C GLU A 170 -28.97 -2.82 3.65
N VAL A 171 -29.22 -4.02 3.11
CA VAL A 171 -28.25 -4.70 2.21
C VAL A 171 -27.95 -3.86 0.98
N ALA A 172 -28.98 -3.28 0.35
CA ALA A 172 -28.81 -2.43 -0.82
C ALA A 172 -27.99 -1.17 -0.47
N GLU A 173 -28.32 -0.49 0.62
CA GLU A 173 -27.61 0.72 1.07
C GLU A 173 -26.14 0.45 1.38
N LEU A 174 -25.82 -0.64 2.10
CA LEU A 174 -24.45 -1.03 2.43
C LEU A 174 -23.66 -1.43 1.19
N SER A 175 -24.30 -2.12 0.24
CA SER A 175 -23.69 -2.48 -1.04
C SER A 175 -23.35 -1.24 -1.86
N ASP A 176 -24.26 -0.26 -1.93
CA ASP A 176 -24.02 1.00 -2.62
C ASP A 176 -22.92 1.84 -1.96
N GLN A 177 -22.84 1.86 -0.62
CA GLN A 177 -21.75 2.53 0.10
C GLN A 177 -20.42 1.87 -0.22
N LEU A 178 -20.38 0.55 -0.19
CA LEU A 178 -19.16 -0.21 -0.51
C LEU A 178 -18.71 0.02 -1.96
N ALA A 179 -19.65 0.11 -2.91
CA ALA A 179 -19.35 0.40 -4.31
C ALA A 179 -18.77 1.82 -4.48
N ARG A 180 -19.37 2.84 -3.81
CA ARG A 180 -18.84 4.21 -3.84
C ARG A 180 -17.44 4.30 -3.26
N HIS A 181 -17.19 3.70 -2.09
CA HIS A 181 -15.84 3.67 -1.50
C HIS A 181 -14.86 2.86 -2.36
N GLY A 182 -15.32 1.83 -3.06
CA GLY A 182 -14.52 1.10 -4.03
C GLY A 182 -14.03 1.99 -5.18
N ALA A 183 -14.94 2.79 -5.76
CA ALA A 183 -14.60 3.74 -6.81
C ALA A 183 -13.66 4.85 -6.32
N GLU A 184 -13.88 5.37 -5.12
CA GLU A 184 -13.00 6.37 -4.49
C GLU A 184 -11.59 5.79 -4.25
N ALA A 185 -11.50 4.55 -3.74
CA ALA A 185 -10.22 3.88 -3.53
C ALA A 185 -9.45 3.67 -4.84
N GLU A 186 -10.14 3.38 -5.93
CA GLU A 186 -9.51 3.26 -7.25
C GLU A 186 -8.99 4.61 -7.75
N GLY A 187 -9.77 5.68 -7.62
CA GLY A 187 -9.31 7.03 -7.95
C GLY A 187 -8.08 7.46 -7.13
N LEU A 188 -8.02 7.11 -5.84
CA LEU A 188 -6.83 7.38 -5.02
C LEU A 188 -5.61 6.57 -5.50
N ARG A 189 -5.78 5.30 -5.90
CA ARG A 189 -4.69 4.49 -6.46
C ARG A 189 -4.16 5.07 -7.76
N GLU A 190 -5.04 5.51 -8.65
CA GLU A 190 -4.66 6.16 -9.89
C GLU A 190 -3.90 7.47 -9.64
N ALA A 191 -4.37 8.29 -8.69
CA ALA A 191 -3.70 9.53 -8.30
C ALA A 191 -2.30 9.27 -7.72
N ILE A 192 -2.17 8.27 -6.81
CA ILE A 192 -0.87 7.85 -6.27
C ILE A 192 0.06 7.41 -7.41
N ALA A 193 -0.40 6.55 -8.32
CA ALA A 193 0.42 6.05 -9.42
C ALA A 193 0.88 7.17 -10.36
N ALA A 194 0.02 8.13 -10.66
CA ALA A 194 0.35 9.28 -11.49
C ALA A 194 1.40 10.18 -10.82
N GLU A 195 1.23 10.51 -9.53
CA GLU A 195 2.17 11.33 -8.79
C GLU A 195 3.52 10.63 -8.60
N GLU A 196 3.52 9.30 -8.33
CA GLU A 196 4.72 8.49 -8.28
C GLU A 196 5.50 8.50 -9.59
N ALA A 197 4.83 8.40 -10.72
CA ALA A 197 5.48 8.43 -12.03
C ALA A 197 6.17 9.78 -12.29
N VAL A 198 5.54 10.89 -11.88
CA VAL A 198 6.15 12.22 -11.97
C VAL A 198 7.37 12.31 -11.07
N ILE A 199 7.25 11.92 -9.81
CA ILE A 199 8.36 11.98 -8.86
C ILE A 199 9.52 11.06 -9.29
N ASP A 200 9.25 9.87 -9.78
CA ASP A 200 10.27 8.92 -10.24
C ASP A 200 11.04 9.49 -11.44
N ALA A 201 10.37 10.18 -12.36
CA ALA A 201 11.02 10.88 -13.47
C ALA A 201 11.91 12.04 -12.98
N GLU A 202 11.46 12.81 -11.99
CA GLU A 202 12.26 13.87 -11.36
C GLU A 202 13.49 13.28 -10.64
N VAL A 203 13.36 12.17 -9.92
CA VAL A 203 14.48 11.47 -9.26
C VAL A 203 15.52 11.03 -10.29
N VAL A 204 15.10 10.41 -11.38
CA VAL A 204 16.00 10.00 -12.47
C VAL A 204 16.75 11.19 -13.07
N SER A 205 16.09 12.33 -13.24
CA SER A 205 16.70 13.57 -13.73
C SER A 205 17.76 14.11 -12.77
N GLU A 206 17.45 14.13 -11.46
CA GLU A 206 18.39 14.57 -10.42
C GLU A 206 19.62 13.65 -10.34
N GLU A 207 19.41 12.32 -10.42
CA GLU A 207 20.47 11.31 -10.43
C GLU A 207 21.37 11.42 -11.67
N ALA A 208 20.79 11.64 -12.85
CA ALA A 208 21.57 11.87 -14.07
C ALA A 208 22.42 13.13 -13.98
N THR A 209 21.85 14.21 -13.45
CA THR A 209 22.58 15.46 -13.20
C THR A 209 23.70 15.26 -12.17
N ARG A 210 23.42 14.51 -11.11
CA ARG A 210 24.42 14.13 -10.10
C ARG A 210 25.60 13.41 -10.74
N VAL A 211 25.34 12.42 -11.60
CA VAL A 211 26.41 11.66 -12.29
C VAL A 211 27.30 12.59 -13.11
N THR A 212 26.68 13.51 -13.87
CA THR A 212 27.42 14.49 -14.69
C THR A 212 28.30 15.40 -13.83
N LEU A 213 27.77 15.94 -12.71
CA LEU A 213 28.50 16.79 -11.80
C LEU A 213 29.61 16.05 -11.04
N ALA A 214 29.37 14.78 -10.68
CA ALA A 214 30.33 13.95 -9.98
C ALA A 214 31.56 13.60 -10.83
N ALA A 215 31.40 13.53 -12.15
CA ALA A 215 32.50 13.24 -13.06
C ALA A 215 33.62 14.32 -13.03
N ASP A 216 33.27 15.54 -12.60
CA ASP A 216 34.20 16.66 -12.45
C ASP A 216 34.79 16.77 -11.03
N VAL A 217 34.47 15.87 -10.11
CA VAL A 217 34.96 15.83 -8.72
C VAL A 217 36.04 14.74 -8.60
N PRO A 218 37.21 15.01 -7.97
CA PRO A 218 38.21 13.97 -7.75
C PRO A 218 37.68 12.76 -7.02
N ASP A 219 38.02 11.54 -7.50
CA ASP A 219 37.49 10.27 -6.97
C ASP A 219 37.67 10.11 -5.46
N ALA A 220 38.83 10.49 -4.92
CA ALA A 220 39.11 10.37 -3.49
C ALA A 220 38.21 11.30 -2.63
N LEU A 221 37.90 12.48 -3.15
CA LEU A 221 37.00 13.44 -2.51
C LEU A 221 35.56 12.94 -2.57
N LEU A 222 35.11 12.45 -3.73
CA LEU A 222 33.78 11.89 -3.93
C LEU A 222 33.55 10.66 -3.04
N ALA A 223 34.52 9.72 -2.97
CA ALA A 223 34.43 8.55 -2.11
C ALA A 223 34.34 8.93 -0.62
N THR A 224 35.04 9.99 -0.20
CA THR A 224 34.95 10.50 1.17
C THR A 224 33.58 11.11 1.44
N TYR A 225 33.06 11.87 0.50
CA TYR A 225 31.73 12.45 0.54
C TYR A 225 30.63 11.37 0.63
N ASP A 226 30.65 10.37 -0.24
CA ASP A 226 29.63 9.31 -0.28
C ASP A 226 29.59 8.52 1.05
N ARG A 227 30.78 8.25 1.63
CA ARG A 227 30.88 7.61 2.95
C ARG A 227 30.31 8.47 4.07
N LEU A 228 30.54 9.79 4.05
CA LEU A 228 30.00 10.72 5.04
C LEU A 228 28.49 10.88 4.85
N ARG A 229 28.02 11.03 3.60
CA ARG A 229 26.60 11.12 3.27
C ARG A 229 25.81 9.94 3.82
N ALA A 230 26.33 8.71 3.63
CA ALA A 230 25.69 7.50 4.14
C ALA A 230 25.57 7.48 5.67
N LYS A 231 26.59 8.02 6.38
CA LYS A 231 26.62 8.05 7.86
C LYS A 231 25.83 9.21 8.47
N MET A 232 25.66 10.31 7.74
CA MET A 232 25.16 11.59 8.26
C MET A 232 23.72 11.92 7.80
N GLY A 233 22.93 10.91 7.47
CA GLY A 233 21.53 11.11 7.11
C GLY A 233 21.31 11.85 5.79
N GLY A 234 22.15 11.55 4.77
CA GLY A 234 21.98 12.10 3.43
C GLY A 234 22.78 13.39 3.15
N VAL A 235 23.49 13.96 4.12
CA VAL A 235 24.26 15.19 3.96
C VAL A 235 25.72 14.94 4.31
N GLY A 236 26.61 14.83 3.32
CA GLY A 236 28.05 14.61 3.48
C GLY A 236 28.87 15.90 3.45
N ALA A 237 28.44 16.92 2.73
CA ALA A 237 29.08 18.21 2.58
C ALA A 237 28.14 19.36 2.96
N ALA A 238 28.68 20.43 3.53
CA ALA A 238 27.95 21.59 3.98
C ALA A 238 28.75 22.88 3.70
N ARG A 239 28.06 23.97 3.51
CA ARG A 239 28.67 25.29 3.37
C ARG A 239 28.79 26.00 4.71
N LEU A 240 29.85 26.73 4.93
CA LEU A 240 29.95 27.70 6.02
C LEU A 240 29.17 28.96 5.63
N VAL A 241 28.10 29.25 6.35
CA VAL A 241 27.28 30.46 6.14
C VAL A 241 27.46 31.36 7.34
N GLY A 242 28.17 32.50 7.13
CA GLY A 242 28.54 33.37 8.23
C GLY A 242 29.48 32.70 9.22
N SER A 243 28.95 32.28 10.37
CA SER A 243 29.64 31.54 11.41
C SER A 243 29.04 30.14 11.66
N SER A 244 28.07 29.71 10.85
CA SER A 244 27.34 28.46 11.08
C SER A 244 27.53 27.45 9.95
N CYS A 245 27.63 26.18 10.30
CA CYS A 245 27.62 25.07 9.35
C CYS A 245 26.18 24.83 8.84
N SER A 246 25.96 24.86 7.52
CA SER A 246 24.63 24.62 6.93
C SER A 246 24.14 23.17 7.06
N GLY A 247 25.02 22.24 7.48
CA GLY A 247 24.66 20.81 7.62
C GLY A 247 24.17 20.43 9.02
N CYS A 248 24.69 21.07 10.09
CA CYS A 248 24.24 20.84 11.47
C CYS A 248 23.61 22.07 12.12
N HIS A 249 23.63 23.20 11.44
CA HIS A 249 23.10 24.51 11.89
C HIS A 249 23.73 25.05 13.18
N LEU A 250 24.86 24.51 13.63
CA LEU A 250 25.56 24.98 14.81
C LEU A 250 26.54 26.08 14.43
N THR A 251 26.66 27.08 15.32
CA THR A 251 27.65 28.16 15.20
C THR A 251 29.01 27.68 15.65
N LEU A 252 30.04 27.93 14.85
CA LEU A 252 31.41 27.59 15.14
C LEU A 252 32.07 28.69 16.00
N PRO A 253 32.93 28.32 16.95
CA PRO A 253 33.72 29.28 17.74
C PRO A 253 34.58 30.20 16.85
N ALA A 254 34.80 31.45 17.30
CA ALA A 254 35.61 32.42 16.54
C ALA A 254 37.03 31.91 16.23
N THR A 255 37.64 31.17 17.15
CA THR A 255 38.94 30.55 16.98
C THR A 255 38.98 29.54 15.86
N GLU A 256 37.94 28.70 15.78
CA GLU A 256 37.74 27.70 14.72
C GLU A 256 37.53 28.36 13.37
N LEU A 257 36.68 29.37 13.32
CA LEU A 257 36.45 30.17 12.09
C LEU A 257 37.74 30.82 11.58
N ALA A 258 38.59 31.34 12.48
CA ALA A 258 39.84 31.92 12.10
C ALA A 258 40.79 30.84 11.53
N ARG A 259 40.84 29.65 12.13
CA ARG A 259 41.60 28.49 11.64
C ARG A 259 41.14 28.06 10.24
N LEU A 260 39.82 27.83 10.06
CA LEU A 260 39.23 27.40 8.79
C LEU A 260 39.50 28.38 7.65
N ARG A 261 39.44 29.70 7.94
CA ARG A 261 39.68 30.77 6.96
C ARG A 261 41.17 30.98 6.64
N ALA A 262 42.05 30.53 7.49
CA ALA A 262 43.53 30.61 7.27
C ALA A 262 44.04 29.47 6.41
N GLU A 263 43.27 28.42 6.20
CA GLU A 263 43.66 27.28 5.37
C GLU A 263 43.72 27.67 3.88
N PRO A 264 44.65 27.07 3.11
CA PRO A 264 44.75 27.32 1.68
C PRO A 264 43.48 26.97 0.93
N PRO A 265 43.11 27.73 -0.12
CA PRO A 265 41.97 27.40 -0.96
C PRO A 265 42.09 25.96 -1.53
N GLY A 266 40.97 25.22 -1.50
CA GLY A 266 40.91 23.84 -1.98
C GLY A 266 41.25 22.78 -0.92
N THR A 267 41.67 23.17 0.30
CA THR A 267 41.87 22.24 1.41
C THR A 267 40.54 21.64 1.84
N VAL A 268 40.46 20.29 1.98
CA VAL A 268 39.27 19.60 2.50
C VAL A 268 39.21 19.81 4.00
N LEU A 269 38.24 20.59 4.42
CA LEU A 269 37.98 20.92 5.82
C LEU A 269 36.79 20.16 6.34
N TYR A 270 36.72 19.95 7.64
CA TYR A 270 35.59 19.28 8.30
C TYR A 270 35.02 20.15 9.40
N CYS A 271 33.71 20.08 9.58
CA CYS A 271 33.04 20.71 10.70
C CYS A 271 33.35 19.95 11.99
N ASP A 272 33.96 20.57 12.98
CA ASP A 272 34.33 19.95 14.28
C ASP A 272 33.08 19.49 15.07
N GLN A 273 31.92 20.06 14.80
CA GLN A 273 30.67 19.71 15.48
C GLN A 273 29.97 18.48 14.89
N CYS A 274 30.10 18.25 13.58
CA CYS A 274 29.31 17.19 12.92
C CYS A 274 30.14 16.30 11.96
N GLY A 275 31.41 16.64 11.70
CA GLY A 275 32.29 15.84 10.85
C GLY A 275 32.01 15.87 9.35
N ARG A 276 31.08 16.70 8.88
CA ARG A 276 30.80 16.88 7.44
C ARG A 276 31.92 17.67 6.77
N ILE A 277 32.17 17.43 5.48
CA ILE A 277 33.04 18.27 4.68
C ILE A 277 32.48 19.71 4.72
N LEU A 278 33.31 20.68 5.10
CA LEU A 278 32.90 22.05 5.24
C LEU A 278 33.55 22.91 4.15
N VAL A 279 32.73 23.51 3.33
CA VAL A 279 33.17 24.42 2.27
C VAL A 279 33.07 25.85 2.80
N VAL A 280 34.18 26.58 2.80
CA VAL A 280 34.32 27.91 3.37
C VAL A 280 34.24 28.98 2.28
#